data_ae11d8c1a2b94bc391a769471c9cfc69
#
_entry.id   ae11d8c1a2b94bc391a769471c9cfc69
#
_cell.length_a   1.000
_cell.length_b   1.000
_cell.length_c   1.000
_cell.angle_alpha   90.00
_cell.angle_beta   90.00
_cell.angle_gamma   90.00
#
_symmetry.space_group_name_H-M   'P 1'
#
loop_
_entity.id
_entity.type
_entity.pdbx_description
1 polymer ?
#
loop_
_entity_poly.entity_id
_entity_poly.type
_entity_poly.pdbx_seq_one_letter_code
_entity_poly.pdbx_strand_id
1 'polypeptide(L)'
;MKMGNRAVSTAIDLSGLGLDTISEDDDEFVIGCMTPLRDLETNEALNTYTHGAMKESLCHIVGVQFRNCATVGGSIYGRFGFSDVLTMFLGMDTWVELYDAGRIPLTEFVNMKKDNDILVNIIVRKEPLLTCYLSQRNTKTDFPVLTCTASVIGDEARTVIGARPARAM
;
A
#
# COMPACT_ATOMS: atom_id res chain seq x y z
N MET A 1 7.92 19.67 13.01
CA MET A 1 7.76 18.37 13.68
C MET A 1 8.45 18.44 15.04
N LYS A 2 7.70 18.32 16.14
CA LYS A 2 8.35 18.06 17.44
C LYS A 2 8.82 16.62 17.39
N MET A 3 10.13 16.40 17.31
CA MET A 3 10.73 15.10 17.62
C MET A 3 10.38 14.80 19.08
N GLY A 4 9.41 13.93 19.30
CA GLY A 4 9.19 13.41 20.63
C GLY A 4 10.40 12.55 21.01
N ASN A 5 11.07 12.90 22.10
CA ASN A 5 12.12 12.08 22.69
C ASN A 5 11.50 10.78 23.22
N ARG A 6 11.22 9.82 22.31
CA ARG A 6 10.96 8.44 22.72
C ARG A 6 12.29 7.72 22.73
N ALA A 7 12.71 7.28 23.90
CA ALA A 7 13.81 6.34 24.01
C ALA A 7 13.36 5.01 23.40
N VAL A 8 14.03 4.60 22.33
CA VAL A 8 13.85 3.28 21.73
C VAL A 8 14.91 2.37 22.33
N SER A 9 14.51 1.39 23.12
CA SER A 9 15.42 0.43 23.75
C SER A 9 15.84 -0.70 22.82
N THR A 10 15.00 -1.05 21.87
CA THR A 10 15.24 -2.16 20.93
C THR A 10 14.69 -1.77 19.55
N ALA A 11 15.48 -1.98 18.51
CA ALA A 11 15.08 -1.89 17.12
C ALA A 11 15.28 -3.26 16.45
N ILE A 12 14.28 -3.70 15.71
CA ILE A 12 14.32 -4.93 14.93
C ILE A 12 14.42 -4.52 13.46
N ASP A 13 15.52 -4.91 12.82
CA ASP A 13 15.74 -4.70 11.39
C ASP A 13 15.20 -5.91 10.61
N LEU A 14 14.28 -5.67 9.68
CA LEU A 14 13.70 -6.70 8.82
C LEU A 14 14.46 -6.85 7.49
N SER A 15 15.50 -6.05 7.26
CA SER A 15 16.34 -6.15 6.06
C SER A 15 17.02 -7.52 5.99
N GLY A 16 17.15 -8.06 4.79
CA GLY A 16 17.84 -9.34 4.58
C GLY A 16 17.02 -10.59 4.95
N LEU A 17 15.74 -10.43 5.29
CA LEU A 17 14.83 -11.55 5.53
C LEU A 17 14.13 -12.05 4.24
N GLY A 18 14.46 -11.49 3.08
CA GLY A 18 13.82 -11.83 1.81
C GLY A 18 12.39 -11.30 1.67
N LEU A 19 12.04 -10.25 2.43
CA LEU A 19 10.72 -9.62 2.43
C LEU A 19 10.63 -8.43 1.45
N ASP A 20 11.53 -8.33 0.50
CA ASP A 20 11.67 -7.25 -0.48
C ASP A 20 11.39 -7.73 -1.92
N THR A 21 10.62 -8.79 -2.07
CA THR A 21 10.31 -9.42 -3.36
C THR A 21 8.84 -9.26 -3.73
N ILE A 22 8.56 -9.32 -5.03
CA ILE A 22 7.22 -9.44 -5.59
C ILE A 22 7.18 -10.77 -6.32
N SER A 23 6.33 -11.68 -5.90
CA SER A 23 6.04 -12.92 -6.60
C SER A 23 4.60 -12.93 -7.12
N GLU A 24 4.37 -13.69 -8.17
CA GLU A 24 3.11 -13.80 -8.88
C GLU A 24 2.86 -15.26 -9.22
N ASP A 25 1.66 -15.72 -9.00
CA ASP A 25 1.12 -16.97 -9.54
C ASP A 25 -0.21 -16.71 -10.27
N ASP A 26 -0.96 -17.75 -10.58
CA ASP A 26 -2.23 -17.63 -11.29
C ASP A 26 -3.32 -16.93 -10.46
N ASP A 27 -3.25 -17.02 -9.14
CA ASP A 27 -4.30 -16.61 -8.21
C ASP A 27 -3.99 -15.30 -7.47
N GLU A 28 -2.70 -15.00 -7.20
CA GLU A 28 -2.35 -13.85 -6.37
C GLU A 28 -0.99 -13.23 -6.70
N PHE A 29 -0.82 -11.96 -6.35
CA PHE A 29 0.48 -11.32 -6.15
C PHE A 29 0.81 -11.35 -4.66
N VAL A 30 2.02 -11.82 -4.31
CA VAL A 30 2.55 -11.74 -2.95
C VAL A 30 3.70 -10.74 -2.92
N ILE A 31 3.52 -9.68 -2.16
CA ILE A 31 4.43 -8.53 -2.07
C ILE A 31 5.00 -8.46 -0.67
N GLY A 32 6.28 -8.69 -0.51
CA GLY A 32 6.95 -8.59 0.79
C GLY A 32 6.88 -7.18 1.36
N CYS A 33 6.74 -7.06 2.67
CA CYS A 33 6.54 -5.76 3.33
C CYS A 33 7.72 -4.78 3.15
N MET A 34 8.92 -5.30 2.89
CA MET A 34 10.14 -4.51 2.66
C MET A 34 10.34 -4.10 1.21
N THR A 35 9.44 -4.51 0.29
CA THR A 35 9.50 -4.12 -1.12
C THR A 35 9.48 -2.61 -1.27
N PRO A 36 10.47 -2.00 -1.96
CA PRO A 36 10.49 -0.57 -2.23
C PRO A 36 9.29 -0.13 -3.07
N LEU A 37 8.79 1.08 -2.82
CA LEU A 37 7.70 1.65 -3.64
C LEU A 37 8.10 1.79 -5.11
N ARG A 38 9.40 1.94 -5.39
CA ARG A 38 9.90 2.01 -6.76
C ARG A 38 9.71 0.69 -7.52
N ASP A 39 9.89 -0.43 -6.84
CA ASP A 39 9.73 -1.75 -7.46
C ASP A 39 8.26 -2.02 -7.81
N LEU A 40 7.31 -1.60 -6.94
CA LEU A 40 5.89 -1.61 -7.30
C LEU A 40 5.58 -0.70 -8.49
N GLU A 41 6.13 0.52 -8.49
CA GLU A 41 5.91 1.52 -9.57
C GLU A 41 6.34 0.99 -10.93
N THR A 42 7.41 0.18 -10.97
CA THR A 42 8.01 -0.32 -12.21
C THR A 42 7.66 -1.77 -12.53
N ASN A 43 6.96 -2.48 -11.65
CA ASN A 43 6.56 -3.86 -11.90
C ASN A 43 5.56 -3.95 -13.05
N GLU A 44 5.94 -4.63 -14.13
CA GLU A 44 5.13 -4.71 -15.35
C GLU A 44 3.84 -5.51 -15.14
N ALA A 45 3.89 -6.61 -14.39
CA ALA A 45 2.74 -7.47 -14.14
C ALA A 45 1.66 -6.74 -13.34
N LEU A 46 2.05 -6.09 -12.22
CA LEU A 46 1.13 -5.27 -11.42
C LEU A 46 0.54 -4.09 -12.21
N ASN A 47 1.35 -3.45 -13.04
CA ASN A 47 0.86 -2.33 -13.86
C ASN A 47 -0.09 -2.80 -14.96
N THR A 48 0.15 -3.97 -15.55
CA THR A 48 -0.76 -4.57 -16.52
C THR A 48 -2.06 -4.96 -15.86
N TYR A 49 -2.00 -5.65 -14.72
CA TYR A 49 -3.18 -6.08 -13.96
C TYR A 49 -4.05 -4.90 -13.50
N THR A 50 -3.43 -3.79 -13.09
CA THR A 50 -4.11 -2.59 -12.60
C THR A 50 -4.35 -1.52 -13.66
N HIS A 51 -4.16 -1.82 -14.95
CA HIS A 51 -4.30 -0.85 -16.05
C HIS A 51 -3.51 0.44 -15.82
N GLY A 52 -2.34 0.35 -15.18
CA GLY A 52 -1.47 1.47 -14.85
C GLY A 52 -1.83 2.24 -13.58
N ALA A 53 -2.94 1.91 -12.90
CA ALA A 53 -3.35 2.60 -11.68
C ALA A 53 -2.33 2.46 -10.53
N MET A 54 -1.63 1.31 -10.46
CA MET A 54 -0.56 1.13 -9.47
C MET A 54 0.55 2.16 -9.68
N LYS A 55 1.06 2.29 -10.88
CA LYS A 55 2.08 3.29 -11.22
C LYS A 55 1.60 4.71 -10.94
N GLU A 56 0.35 5.04 -11.31
CA GLU A 56 -0.22 6.37 -11.08
C GLU A 56 -0.31 6.71 -9.60
N SER A 57 -0.66 5.75 -8.75
CA SER A 57 -0.73 5.96 -7.29
C SER A 57 0.64 6.24 -6.66
N LEU A 58 1.74 5.82 -7.30
CA LEU A 58 3.09 5.87 -6.73
C LEU A 58 3.95 7.00 -7.30
N CYS A 59 3.78 7.34 -8.60
CA CYS A 59 4.71 8.22 -9.34
C CYS A 59 4.83 9.64 -8.77
N HIS A 60 3.86 10.09 -7.98
CA HIS A 60 3.84 11.41 -7.34
C HIS A 60 4.28 11.40 -5.87
N ILE A 61 4.62 10.24 -5.31
CA ILE A 61 5.14 10.16 -3.94
C ILE A 61 6.58 10.66 -3.92
N VAL A 62 6.75 11.92 -3.55
CA VAL A 62 8.03 12.62 -3.45
C VAL A 62 8.87 12.44 -4.75
N GLY A 63 10.03 11.83 -4.66
CA GLY A 63 10.96 11.57 -5.76
C GLY A 63 11.39 10.11 -5.82
N VAL A 64 12.07 9.74 -6.91
CA VAL A 64 12.58 8.35 -7.11
C VAL A 64 13.46 7.91 -5.95
N GLN A 65 14.34 8.79 -5.44
CA GLN A 65 15.23 8.48 -4.33
C GLN A 65 14.46 8.08 -3.06
N PHE A 66 13.35 8.77 -2.79
CA PHE A 66 12.47 8.42 -1.67
C PHE A 66 11.80 7.07 -1.91
N ARG A 67 11.27 6.83 -3.11
CA ARG A 67 10.58 5.58 -3.44
C ARG A 67 11.51 4.36 -3.47
N ASN A 68 12.82 4.56 -3.71
CA ASN A 68 13.82 3.49 -3.57
C ASN A 68 14.06 3.05 -2.12
N CYS A 69 13.70 3.89 -1.14
CA CYS A 69 13.93 3.61 0.29
C CYS A 69 12.63 3.34 1.05
N ALA A 70 11.52 3.97 0.64
CA ALA A 70 10.23 3.78 1.27
C ALA A 70 9.63 2.44 0.86
N THR A 71 9.09 1.70 1.83
CA THR A 71 8.54 0.36 1.61
C THR A 71 7.01 0.35 1.58
N VAL A 72 6.47 -0.65 0.89
CA VAL A 72 5.01 -0.86 0.85
C VAL A 72 4.48 -1.16 2.24
N GLY A 73 5.15 -2.01 3.02
CA GLY A 73 4.76 -2.33 4.39
C GLY A 73 4.68 -1.12 5.30
N GLY A 74 5.67 -0.21 5.20
CA GLY A 74 5.66 1.05 5.95
C GLY A 74 4.45 1.92 5.60
N SER A 75 4.06 1.97 4.33
CA SER A 75 2.90 2.72 3.84
C SER A 75 1.57 2.11 4.30
N ILE A 76 1.46 0.77 4.31
CA ILE A 76 0.26 0.04 4.70
C ILE A 76 0.10 -0.01 6.24
N TYR A 77 1.17 -0.41 6.96
CA TYR A 77 1.13 -0.53 8.42
C TYR A 77 0.96 0.83 9.10
N GLY A 78 1.51 1.89 8.50
CA GLY A 78 1.36 3.26 8.99
C GLY A 78 -0.09 3.73 9.06
N ARG A 79 -0.96 3.24 8.19
CA ARG A 79 -2.40 3.57 8.10
C ARG A 79 -2.65 5.07 8.09
N PHE A 80 -1.78 5.80 7.38
CA PHE A 80 -1.92 7.25 7.26
C PHE A 80 -3.06 7.60 6.30
N GLY A 81 -3.90 8.56 6.68
CA GLY A 81 -5.05 8.99 5.89
C GLY A 81 -4.69 9.54 4.51
N PHE A 82 -3.47 10.07 4.35
CA PHE A 82 -2.95 10.61 3.10
C PHE A 82 -2.17 9.58 2.25
N SER A 83 -2.21 8.30 2.61
CA SER A 83 -1.44 7.27 1.91
C SER A 83 -2.06 6.94 0.56
N ASP A 84 -1.40 7.33 -0.52
CA ASP A 84 -1.72 6.93 -1.89
C ASP A 84 -1.71 5.40 -2.02
N VAL A 85 -0.68 4.77 -1.46
CA VAL A 85 -0.50 3.31 -1.45
C VAL A 85 -1.71 2.62 -0.81
N LEU A 86 -2.09 3.05 0.39
CA LEU A 86 -3.21 2.44 1.10
C LEU A 86 -4.53 2.59 0.34
N THR A 87 -4.77 3.77 -0.25
CA THR A 87 -5.98 4.03 -1.06
C THR A 87 -6.02 3.11 -2.28
N MET A 88 -4.88 2.91 -2.96
CA MET A 88 -4.79 2.02 -4.12
C MET A 88 -5.07 0.56 -3.74
N PHE A 89 -4.41 0.06 -2.69
CA PHE A 89 -4.58 -1.32 -2.26
C PHE A 89 -5.98 -1.63 -1.71
N LEU A 90 -6.63 -0.68 -1.04
CA LEU A 90 -8.02 -0.84 -0.60
C LEU A 90 -9.02 -0.94 -1.76
N GLY A 91 -8.67 -0.40 -2.92
CA GLY A 91 -9.47 -0.52 -4.15
C GLY A 91 -9.39 -1.89 -4.82
N MET A 92 -8.54 -2.80 -4.36
CA MET A 92 -8.38 -4.16 -4.88
C MET A 92 -8.83 -5.19 -3.84
N ASP A 93 -8.89 -6.48 -4.21
CA ASP A 93 -9.03 -7.56 -3.23
C ASP A 93 -7.68 -7.83 -2.57
N THR A 94 -7.39 -7.06 -1.54
CA THR A 94 -6.10 -7.05 -0.87
C THR A 94 -6.20 -7.59 0.55
N TRP A 95 -5.23 -8.40 0.89
CA TRP A 95 -5.03 -8.99 2.20
C TRP A 95 -3.65 -8.59 2.75
N VAL A 96 -3.51 -8.60 4.04
CA VAL A 96 -2.22 -8.50 4.73
C VAL A 96 -1.94 -9.81 5.44
N GLU A 97 -0.69 -10.22 5.45
CA GLU A 97 -0.22 -11.35 6.24
C GLU A 97 0.62 -10.83 7.38
N LEU A 98 0.14 -11.07 8.58
CA LEU A 98 0.81 -10.73 9.82
C LEU A 98 1.52 -11.97 10.37
N TYR A 99 2.62 -11.78 11.07
CA TYR A 99 3.42 -12.88 11.59
C TYR A 99 2.64 -13.75 12.58
N ASP A 100 1.89 -13.14 13.47
CA ASP A 100 1.15 -13.83 14.55
C ASP A 100 -0.31 -14.08 14.15
N ALA A 101 -0.99 -13.06 13.62
CA ALA A 101 -2.42 -13.14 13.29
C ALA A 101 -2.73 -13.78 11.93
N GLY A 102 -1.71 -14.02 11.08
CA GLY A 102 -1.90 -14.61 9.75
C GLY A 102 -2.55 -13.66 8.74
N ARG A 103 -3.31 -14.22 7.79
CA ARG A 103 -3.94 -13.45 6.69
C ARG A 103 -5.22 -12.78 7.14
N ILE A 104 -5.32 -11.47 6.93
CA ILE A 104 -6.47 -10.62 7.29
C ILE A 104 -6.81 -9.72 6.09
N PRO A 105 -8.10 -9.52 5.74
CA PRO A 105 -8.47 -8.56 4.72
C PRO A 105 -7.95 -7.15 5.05
N LEU A 106 -7.43 -6.43 4.06
CA LEU A 106 -6.90 -5.08 4.28
C LEU A 106 -7.97 -4.13 4.83
N THR A 107 -9.22 -4.29 4.40
CA THR A 107 -10.38 -3.53 4.89
C THR A 107 -10.65 -3.72 6.39
N GLU A 108 -10.36 -4.89 6.92
CA GLU A 108 -10.42 -5.18 8.36
C GLU A 108 -9.19 -4.62 9.06
N PHE A 109 -8.00 -4.92 8.53
CA PHE A 109 -6.73 -4.49 9.09
C PHE A 109 -6.64 -2.98 9.35
N VAL A 110 -7.13 -2.15 8.44
CA VAL A 110 -7.08 -0.68 8.62
C VAL A 110 -7.91 -0.19 9.81
N ASN A 111 -8.89 -0.98 10.26
CA ASN A 111 -9.76 -0.68 11.38
C ASN A 111 -9.28 -1.29 12.72
N MET A 112 -8.35 -2.25 12.65
CA MET A 112 -7.80 -2.88 13.85
C MET A 112 -7.02 -1.89 14.70
N LYS A 113 -7.00 -2.14 16.02
CA LYS A 113 -6.09 -1.42 16.90
C LYS A 113 -4.64 -1.78 16.56
N LYS A 114 -3.76 -0.78 16.58
CA LYS A 114 -2.32 -1.03 16.38
C LYS A 114 -1.79 -1.86 17.56
N ASP A 115 -1.07 -2.91 17.23
CA ASP A 115 -0.39 -3.81 18.14
C ASP A 115 1.11 -3.91 17.82
N ASN A 116 1.76 -4.95 18.30
CA ASN A 116 3.18 -5.22 18.06
C ASN A 116 3.42 -6.35 17.06
N ASP A 117 2.38 -6.79 16.32
CA ASP A 117 2.54 -7.80 15.28
C ASP A 117 3.32 -7.25 14.09
N ILE A 118 3.94 -8.12 13.33
CA ILE A 118 4.80 -7.77 12.20
C ILE A 118 4.05 -8.06 10.90
N LEU A 119 3.93 -7.03 10.06
CA LEU A 119 3.45 -7.20 8.69
C LEU A 119 4.53 -7.90 7.87
N VAL A 120 4.20 -9.04 7.29
CA VAL A 120 5.12 -9.86 6.49
C VAL A 120 4.88 -9.63 5.01
N ASN A 121 3.65 -9.85 4.54
CA ASN A 121 3.29 -9.73 3.14
C ASN A 121 2.02 -8.89 2.94
N ILE A 122 1.92 -8.29 1.76
CA ILE A 122 0.69 -7.75 1.19
C ILE A 122 0.31 -8.66 0.02
N ILE A 123 -0.92 -9.16 0.01
CA ILE A 123 -1.41 -10.14 -0.96
C ILE A 123 -2.54 -9.50 -1.74
N VAL A 124 -2.43 -9.49 -3.05
CA VAL A 124 -3.50 -9.04 -3.95
C VAL A 124 -4.01 -10.25 -4.70
N ARG A 125 -5.26 -10.65 -4.41
CA ARG A 125 -5.91 -11.75 -5.11
C ARG A 125 -6.33 -11.30 -6.51
N LYS A 126 -6.10 -12.17 -7.48
CA LYS A 126 -6.41 -11.87 -8.88
C LYS A 126 -7.86 -12.22 -9.17
N GLU A 127 -8.66 -11.17 -9.27
CA GLU A 127 -10.02 -11.20 -9.79
C GLU A 127 -10.08 -10.38 -11.07
N PRO A 128 -11.08 -10.57 -11.94
CA PRO A 128 -11.29 -9.65 -13.05
C PRO A 128 -11.38 -8.23 -12.51
N LEU A 129 -10.41 -7.38 -12.86
CA LEU A 129 -10.24 -6.05 -12.29
C LEU A 129 -10.25 -4.99 -13.38
N LEU A 130 -11.10 -3.99 -13.21
CA LEU A 130 -10.99 -2.71 -13.89
C LEU A 130 -10.81 -1.64 -12.83
N THR A 131 -9.68 -0.91 -12.85
CA THR A 131 -9.39 0.07 -11.81
C THR A 131 -8.73 1.32 -12.37
N CYS A 132 -8.99 2.44 -11.71
CA CYS A 132 -8.28 3.69 -11.94
C CYS A 132 -7.95 4.36 -10.62
N TYR A 133 -6.88 5.13 -10.63
CA TYR A 133 -6.43 5.94 -9.49
C TYR A 133 -6.28 7.40 -9.89
N LEU A 134 -6.75 8.29 -9.03
CA LEU A 134 -6.63 9.73 -9.19
C LEU A 134 -6.25 10.38 -7.87
N SER A 135 -5.43 11.43 -7.93
CA SER A 135 -5.13 12.26 -6.77
C SER A 135 -5.12 13.74 -7.12
N GLN A 136 -5.60 14.55 -6.18
CA GLN A 136 -5.50 16.00 -6.24
C GLN A 136 -4.40 16.48 -5.30
N ARG A 137 -3.47 17.29 -5.81
CA ARG A 137 -2.34 17.85 -5.07
C ARG A 137 -2.21 19.33 -5.37
N ASN A 138 -1.65 20.11 -4.43
CA ASN A 138 -1.33 21.52 -4.67
C ASN A 138 -0.10 21.67 -5.57
N THR A 139 0.93 20.86 -5.32
CA THR A 139 2.08 20.70 -6.20
C THR A 139 2.33 19.22 -6.49
N LYS A 140 3.12 18.93 -7.52
CA LYS A 140 3.28 17.57 -8.07
C LYS A 140 3.67 16.52 -7.02
N THR A 141 4.47 16.89 -6.04
CA THR A 141 5.02 15.95 -5.03
C THR A 141 4.57 16.24 -3.60
N ASP A 142 3.58 17.10 -3.43
CA ASP A 142 2.96 17.34 -2.12
C ASP A 142 2.18 16.12 -1.64
N PHE A 143 1.87 16.13 -0.35
CA PHE A 143 0.83 15.24 0.16
C PHE A 143 -0.49 15.49 -0.58
N PRO A 144 -1.24 14.45 -0.91
CA PRO A 144 -2.52 14.62 -1.60
C PRO A 144 -3.53 15.35 -0.71
N VAL A 145 -4.29 16.24 -1.33
CA VAL A 145 -5.49 16.84 -0.72
C VAL A 145 -6.65 15.86 -0.76
N LEU A 146 -6.69 15.06 -1.82
CA LEU A 146 -7.67 13.99 -2.02
C LEU A 146 -7.04 12.87 -2.85
N THR A 147 -7.35 11.64 -2.51
CA THR A 147 -7.04 10.44 -3.30
C THR A 147 -8.31 9.65 -3.56
N CYS A 148 -8.38 9.02 -4.71
CA CYS A 148 -9.52 8.19 -5.08
C CYS A 148 -9.03 6.99 -5.89
N THR A 149 -9.45 5.79 -5.50
CA THR A 149 -9.41 4.59 -6.33
C THR A 149 -10.84 4.18 -6.64
N ALA A 150 -11.16 4.02 -7.91
CA ALA A 150 -12.42 3.44 -8.35
C ALA A 150 -12.14 2.14 -9.08
N SER A 151 -12.82 1.07 -8.68
CA SER A 151 -12.59 -0.28 -9.19
C SER A 151 -13.90 -1.02 -9.43
N VAL A 152 -13.86 -1.92 -10.40
CA VAL A 152 -14.84 -3.01 -10.56
C VAL A 152 -14.05 -4.30 -10.39
N ILE A 153 -14.41 -5.10 -9.39
CA ILE A 153 -13.79 -6.38 -9.02
C ILE A 153 -14.83 -7.46 -9.25
N GLY A 154 -14.65 -8.28 -10.29
CA GLY A 154 -15.73 -9.13 -10.76
C GLY A 154 -16.98 -8.29 -11.09
N ASP A 155 -18.05 -8.48 -10.34
CA ASP A 155 -19.31 -7.72 -10.50
C ASP A 155 -19.49 -6.62 -9.42
N GLU A 156 -18.52 -6.44 -8.53
CA GLU A 156 -18.60 -5.47 -7.42
C GLU A 156 -17.94 -4.15 -7.78
N ALA A 157 -18.68 -3.05 -7.72
CA ALA A 157 -18.12 -1.71 -7.83
C ALA A 157 -17.64 -1.20 -6.47
N ARG A 158 -16.40 -0.73 -6.40
CA ARG A 158 -15.78 -0.22 -5.17
C ARG A 158 -15.16 1.16 -5.41
N THR A 159 -15.40 2.08 -4.48
CA THR A 159 -14.76 3.39 -4.49
C THR A 159 -14.13 3.65 -3.14
N VAL A 160 -12.85 3.99 -3.14
CA VAL A 160 -12.06 4.30 -1.94
C VAL A 160 -11.60 5.74 -2.01
N ILE A 161 -11.93 6.51 -0.97
CA ILE A 161 -11.54 7.91 -0.84
C ILE A 161 -10.54 8.04 0.30
N GLY A 162 -9.36 8.60 0.00
CA GLY A 162 -8.32 8.87 0.98
C GLY A 162 -8.00 10.36 1.11
N ALA A 163 -7.09 10.69 2.01
CA ALA A 163 -6.61 12.00 2.39
C ALA A 163 -7.64 12.85 3.12
N ARG A 164 -8.92 12.78 2.79
CA ARG A 164 -9.99 13.48 3.51
C ARG A 164 -11.24 12.62 3.63
N PRO A 165 -11.90 12.61 4.81
CA PRO A 165 -11.63 13.47 5.98
C PRO A 165 -10.53 12.98 6.94
N ALA A 166 -10.12 11.73 6.97
CA ALA A 166 -9.12 11.28 7.95
C ALA A 166 -8.27 10.12 7.46
N ARG A 167 -8.90 9.08 6.96
CA ARG A 167 -8.23 7.90 6.42
C ARG A 167 -8.98 7.38 5.20
N ALA A 168 -8.32 6.58 4.39
CA ALA A 168 -8.95 5.93 3.26
C ALA A 168 -10.07 4.98 3.75
N MET A 169 -11.19 5.08 3.09
CA MET A 169 -12.38 4.22 3.29
C MET A 169 -12.98 3.89 1.94
#